data_754e77cf2aaf4e7f5e9923576d8b097c
#
_entry.id   754e77cf2aaf4e7f5e9923576d8b097c
#
_cell.length_a   1.000
_cell.length_b   1.000
_cell.length_c   1.000
_cell.angle_alpha   90.00
_cell.angle_beta   90.00
_cell.angle_gamma   90.00
#
_symmetry.space_group_name_H-M   'P 1'
#
loop_
_entity.id
_entity.type
_entity.pdbx_description
1 polymer ?
#
loop_
_entity_poly.entity_id
_entity_poly.type
_entity_poly.pdbx_seq_one_letter_code
_entity_poly.pdbx_strand_id
1 'polypeptide(L)'
;MIEQLIKSNSEIVEKALEGYMNIDGYGIEKSMSYSLLSGGKRIRPFIVLEVYKLFSKSESVEKALPFACALEMIHTYSLIHDDLPSMDNDDYRRGKPTNHKVFGEAQALLAGDSLLTYAFYVASTNDKVSDKSVRLAIKCLSEYAGYAGMAGGQMIDLDSGNNITSYEELKRMHALKTSALIKCACLLGYYAACDTPDIETENALCIFSENIGIAFQIRDDILDKISDKETLGKNIGSDEKNQKKTSLSYMSIEAAQKEVDSLTNKAIEEITKYCKIDSVLPVFAKYLIDRKK
;
A
#
# COMPACT_ATOMS: atom_id res chain seq x y z
N MET A 1 -18.83 11.04 -2.09
CA MET A 1 -17.99 11.60 -3.17
C MET A 1 -16.64 10.88 -3.25
N ILE A 2 -15.80 10.87 -2.21
CA ILE A 2 -14.47 10.21 -2.27
C ILE A 2 -14.56 8.69 -2.49
N GLU A 3 -15.50 8.00 -1.85
CA GLU A 3 -15.71 6.57 -2.03
C GLU A 3 -16.12 6.18 -3.46
N GLN A 4 -16.94 7.00 -4.10
CA GLN A 4 -17.29 6.79 -5.51
C GLN A 4 -16.10 6.97 -6.43
N LEU A 5 -15.21 7.94 -6.12
CA LEU A 5 -13.99 8.16 -6.89
C LEU A 5 -13.00 7.01 -6.70
N ILE A 6 -12.82 6.53 -5.47
CA ILE A 6 -12.02 5.33 -5.19
C ILE A 6 -12.55 4.13 -5.97
N LYS A 7 -13.88 3.93 -5.97
CA LYS A 7 -14.52 2.84 -6.70
C LYS A 7 -14.30 2.94 -8.20
N SER A 8 -14.51 4.12 -8.81
CA SER A 8 -14.30 4.29 -10.26
C SER A 8 -12.84 4.08 -10.66
N ASN A 9 -11.89 4.57 -9.89
CA ASN A 9 -10.47 4.32 -10.13
C ASN A 9 -10.12 2.82 -9.96
N SER A 10 -10.72 2.15 -8.96
CA SER A 10 -10.55 0.71 -8.77
C SER A 10 -11.03 -0.09 -10.00
N GLU A 11 -12.18 0.25 -10.57
CA GLU A 11 -12.71 -0.40 -11.78
C GLU A 11 -11.77 -0.25 -12.99
N ILE A 12 -11.15 0.93 -13.16
CA ILE A 12 -10.15 1.16 -14.21
C ILE A 12 -8.92 0.27 -14.01
N VAL A 13 -8.41 0.21 -12.77
CA VAL A 13 -7.24 -0.58 -12.42
C VAL A 13 -7.52 -2.08 -12.55
N GLU A 14 -8.68 -2.56 -12.08
CA GLU A 14 -9.06 -3.97 -12.18
C GLU A 14 -9.14 -4.43 -13.63
N LYS A 15 -9.77 -3.65 -14.50
CA LYS A 15 -9.80 -3.94 -15.94
C LYS A 15 -8.41 -4.01 -16.57
N ALA A 16 -7.48 -3.14 -16.15
CA ALA A 16 -6.10 -3.20 -16.63
C ALA A 16 -5.35 -4.42 -16.10
N LEU A 17 -5.53 -4.76 -14.82
CA LEU A 17 -4.95 -5.95 -14.21
C LEU A 17 -5.46 -7.24 -14.87
N GLU A 18 -6.76 -7.33 -15.19
CA GLU A 18 -7.32 -8.44 -15.97
C GLU A 18 -6.62 -8.59 -17.34
N GLY A 19 -6.35 -7.46 -18.01
CA GLY A 19 -5.60 -7.45 -19.28
C GLY A 19 -4.19 -8.00 -19.14
N TYR A 20 -3.47 -7.65 -18.07
CA TYR A 20 -2.14 -8.17 -17.76
C TYR A 20 -2.14 -9.65 -17.36
N MET A 21 -3.24 -10.16 -16.79
CA MET A 21 -3.36 -11.57 -16.41
C MET A 21 -3.87 -12.48 -17.53
N ASN A 22 -4.19 -11.94 -18.69
CA ASN A 22 -4.51 -12.73 -19.89
C ASN A 22 -3.22 -13.22 -20.57
N ILE A 23 -2.48 -14.08 -19.86
CA ILE A 23 -1.21 -14.66 -20.26
C ILE A 23 -1.32 -16.18 -20.30
N ASP A 24 -0.64 -16.80 -21.28
CA ASP A 24 -0.48 -18.26 -21.33
C ASP A 24 0.70 -18.64 -20.43
N GLY A 25 0.37 -19.08 -19.21
CA GLY A 25 1.34 -19.59 -18.25
C GLY A 25 1.17 -21.09 -18.05
N TYR A 26 2.14 -21.73 -17.44
CA TYR A 26 2.13 -23.17 -17.13
C TYR A 26 1.27 -23.52 -15.90
N GLY A 27 0.18 -22.78 -15.65
CA GLY A 27 -0.72 -22.96 -14.51
C GLY A 27 -0.50 -21.95 -13.38
N ILE A 28 0.67 -21.28 -13.32
CA ILE A 28 1.01 -20.30 -12.29
C ILE A 28 0.15 -19.03 -12.39
N GLU A 29 -0.27 -18.66 -13.60
CA GLU A 29 -1.16 -17.52 -13.88
C GLU A 29 -2.49 -17.62 -13.13
N LYS A 30 -2.99 -18.83 -12.88
CA LYS A 30 -4.22 -19.03 -12.10
C LYS A 30 -4.03 -18.64 -10.65
N SER A 31 -2.90 -19.03 -10.07
CA SER A 31 -2.55 -18.68 -8.69
C SER A 31 -2.26 -17.18 -8.55
N MET A 32 -1.55 -16.55 -9.50
CA MET A 32 -1.32 -15.11 -9.57
C MET A 32 -2.65 -14.35 -9.66
N SER A 33 -3.50 -14.70 -10.63
CA SER A 33 -4.79 -14.06 -10.88
C SER A 33 -5.75 -14.20 -9.70
N TYR A 34 -5.75 -15.36 -9.04
CA TYR A 34 -6.61 -15.62 -7.87
C TYR A 34 -6.42 -14.55 -6.78
N SER A 35 -5.20 -14.20 -6.45
CA SER A 35 -4.90 -13.18 -5.44
C SER A 35 -5.00 -11.77 -6.00
N LEU A 36 -4.44 -11.51 -7.18
CA LEU A 36 -4.39 -10.18 -7.78
C LEU A 36 -5.80 -9.64 -8.08
N LEU A 37 -6.71 -10.49 -8.58
CA LEU A 37 -8.08 -10.14 -8.96
C LEU A 37 -9.09 -10.45 -7.84
N SER A 38 -8.64 -10.68 -6.60
CA SER A 38 -9.54 -10.94 -5.46
C SER A 38 -10.32 -9.72 -4.99
N GLY A 39 -10.23 -8.59 -5.68
CA GLY A 39 -10.84 -7.32 -5.30
C GLY A 39 -10.00 -6.54 -4.27
N GLY A 40 -10.59 -5.51 -3.71
CA GLY A 40 -9.97 -4.62 -2.72
C GLY A 40 -10.20 -3.15 -3.07
N LYS A 41 -9.89 -2.25 -2.14
CA LYS A 41 -10.08 -0.79 -2.33
C LYS A 41 -9.08 -0.17 -3.32
N ARG A 42 -8.03 -0.90 -3.74
CA ARG A 42 -6.99 -0.43 -4.68
C ARG A 42 -6.41 0.96 -4.29
N ILE A 43 -6.15 1.15 -3.01
CA ILE A 43 -5.74 2.45 -2.44
C ILE A 43 -4.40 2.93 -3.02
N ARG A 44 -3.42 2.03 -3.18
CA ARG A 44 -2.10 2.40 -3.73
C ARG A 44 -2.20 2.80 -5.20
N PRO A 45 -2.84 2.04 -6.09
CA PRO A 45 -3.18 2.50 -7.44
C PRO A 45 -3.94 3.82 -7.48
N PHE A 46 -4.94 3.99 -6.60
CA PHE A 46 -5.69 5.25 -6.49
C PHE A 46 -4.76 6.45 -6.26
N ILE A 47 -3.81 6.33 -5.33
CA ILE A 47 -2.84 7.39 -5.05
C ILE A 47 -1.98 7.68 -6.29
N VAL A 48 -1.49 6.65 -7.00
CA VAL A 48 -0.73 6.83 -8.26
C VAL A 48 -1.52 7.68 -9.24
N LEU A 49 -2.78 7.32 -9.48
CA LEU A 49 -3.63 7.99 -10.46
C LEU A 49 -3.97 9.43 -10.06
N GLU A 50 -4.27 9.68 -8.79
CA GLU A 50 -4.64 11.04 -8.33
C GLU A 50 -3.42 11.98 -8.25
N VAL A 51 -2.24 11.47 -7.88
CA VAL A 51 -1.00 12.25 -7.96
C VAL A 51 -0.65 12.55 -9.42
N TYR A 52 -0.80 11.57 -10.31
CA TYR A 52 -0.61 11.80 -11.75
C TYR A 52 -1.53 12.92 -12.26
N LYS A 53 -2.83 12.87 -11.98
CA LYS A 53 -3.78 13.92 -12.39
C LYS A 53 -3.41 15.29 -11.84
N LEU A 54 -2.97 15.37 -10.59
CA LEU A 54 -2.56 16.62 -9.96
C LEU A 54 -1.45 17.32 -10.75
N PHE A 55 -0.41 16.59 -11.17
CA PHE A 55 0.76 17.17 -11.83
C PHE A 55 0.67 17.21 -13.35
N SER A 56 -0.01 16.26 -13.99
CA SER A 56 -0.22 16.24 -15.43
C SER A 56 -1.32 17.20 -15.90
N LYS A 57 -2.23 17.59 -14.99
CA LYS A 57 -3.46 18.33 -15.31
C LYS A 57 -4.32 17.64 -16.38
N SER A 58 -4.25 16.31 -16.45
CA SER A 58 -4.98 15.45 -17.39
C SER A 58 -5.92 14.54 -16.66
N GLU A 59 -7.12 14.35 -17.19
CA GLU A 59 -8.08 13.34 -16.69
C GLU A 59 -7.78 11.93 -17.24
N SER A 60 -7.07 11.81 -18.38
CA SER A 60 -6.61 10.49 -18.86
C SER A 60 -5.50 9.97 -17.99
N VAL A 61 -5.64 8.74 -17.50
CA VAL A 61 -4.68 8.08 -16.60
C VAL A 61 -3.77 7.06 -17.30
N GLU A 62 -3.83 6.98 -18.62
CA GLU A 62 -3.13 5.95 -19.42
C GLU A 62 -1.63 5.89 -19.17
N LYS A 63 -0.98 7.04 -18.94
CA LYS A 63 0.46 7.10 -18.66
C LYS A 63 0.84 6.52 -17.30
N ALA A 64 -0.02 6.70 -16.30
CA ALA A 64 0.24 6.25 -14.93
C ALA A 64 -0.28 4.83 -14.66
N LEU A 65 -1.23 4.34 -15.47
CA LEU A 65 -1.91 3.07 -15.24
C LEU A 65 -0.98 1.85 -15.19
N PRO A 66 0.04 1.70 -16.06
CA PRO A 66 1.00 0.60 -15.94
C PRO A 66 1.77 0.62 -14.62
N PHE A 67 2.18 1.79 -14.13
CA PHE A 67 2.86 1.94 -12.85
C PHE A 67 1.93 1.63 -11.66
N ALA A 68 0.67 2.03 -11.74
CA ALA A 68 -0.34 1.70 -10.75
C ALA A 68 -0.58 0.18 -10.65
N CYS A 69 -0.67 -0.50 -11.81
CA CYS A 69 -0.79 -1.95 -11.87
C CYS A 69 0.45 -2.68 -11.34
N ALA A 70 1.65 -2.21 -11.70
CA ALA A 70 2.91 -2.77 -11.20
C ALA A 70 3.00 -2.68 -9.66
N LEU A 71 2.62 -1.53 -9.09
CA LEU A 71 2.61 -1.36 -7.64
C LEU A 71 1.60 -2.27 -6.95
N GLU A 72 0.43 -2.50 -7.56
CA GLU A 72 -0.57 -3.43 -7.01
C GLU A 72 -0.13 -4.89 -7.11
N MET A 73 0.62 -5.27 -8.15
CA MET A 73 1.27 -6.58 -8.24
C MET A 73 2.29 -6.77 -7.11
N ILE A 74 3.12 -5.74 -6.83
CA ILE A 74 4.04 -5.74 -5.69
C ILE A 74 3.29 -5.87 -4.36
N HIS A 75 2.24 -5.11 -4.17
CA HIS A 75 1.42 -5.24 -2.96
C HIS A 75 0.78 -6.63 -2.85
N THR A 76 0.34 -7.21 -3.96
CA THR A 76 -0.32 -8.53 -3.94
C THR A 76 0.67 -9.66 -3.64
N TYR A 77 1.87 -9.63 -4.20
CA TYR A 77 2.87 -10.63 -3.84
C TYR A 77 3.18 -10.62 -2.35
N SER A 78 3.31 -9.43 -1.75
CA SER A 78 3.60 -9.33 -0.31
C SER A 78 2.49 -9.96 0.52
N LEU A 79 1.22 -9.78 0.13
CA LEU A 79 0.10 -10.42 0.82
C LEU A 79 0.09 -11.94 0.66
N ILE A 80 0.45 -12.47 -0.54
CA ILE A 80 0.55 -13.92 -0.76
C ILE A 80 1.62 -14.52 0.15
N HIS A 81 2.79 -13.85 0.25
CA HIS A 81 3.90 -14.34 1.06
C HIS A 81 3.62 -14.18 2.55
N ASP A 82 3.00 -13.06 2.97
CA ASP A 82 2.60 -12.85 4.37
C ASP A 82 1.65 -13.96 4.87
N ASP A 83 0.76 -14.44 4.00
CA ASP A 83 -0.20 -15.50 4.34
C ASP A 83 0.42 -16.90 4.49
N LEU A 84 1.67 -17.13 4.02
CA LEU A 84 2.31 -18.46 4.06
C LEU A 84 2.49 -18.98 5.50
N PRO A 85 2.50 -20.31 5.70
CA PRO A 85 2.72 -20.91 7.03
C PRO A 85 4.04 -20.51 7.71
N SER A 86 5.04 -20.11 6.94
CA SER A 86 6.33 -19.61 7.44
C SER A 86 6.30 -18.14 7.87
N MET A 87 5.17 -17.47 7.66
CA MET A 87 4.94 -16.05 7.97
C MET A 87 3.77 -15.92 8.96
N ASP A 88 2.68 -15.22 8.60
CA ASP A 88 1.53 -15.02 9.49
C ASP A 88 0.60 -16.25 9.57
N ASN A 89 0.71 -17.20 8.63
CA ASN A 89 -0.08 -18.45 8.53
C ASN A 89 -1.59 -18.19 8.54
N ASP A 90 -2.04 -17.24 7.73
CA ASP A 90 -3.45 -16.87 7.63
C ASP A 90 -4.23 -17.80 6.72
N ASP A 91 -5.40 -18.26 7.17
CA ASP A 91 -6.28 -19.15 6.41
C ASP A 91 -7.19 -18.38 5.43
N TYR A 92 -7.52 -17.12 5.73
CA TYR A 92 -8.46 -16.30 4.98
C TYR A 92 -7.94 -14.88 4.78
N ARG A 93 -8.16 -14.34 3.56
CA ARG A 93 -7.89 -12.95 3.21
C ARG A 93 -9.03 -12.39 2.34
N ARG A 94 -9.56 -11.22 2.70
CA ARG A 94 -10.70 -10.59 1.99
C ARG A 94 -11.92 -11.52 1.87
N GLY A 95 -12.16 -12.37 2.88
CA GLY A 95 -13.28 -13.32 2.92
C GLY A 95 -13.13 -14.56 2.04
N LYS A 96 -11.97 -14.77 1.40
CA LYS A 96 -11.63 -15.96 0.61
C LYS A 96 -10.47 -16.71 1.26
N PRO A 97 -10.36 -18.05 1.06
CA PRO A 97 -9.17 -18.79 1.45
C PRO A 97 -7.90 -18.16 0.86
N THR A 98 -6.81 -18.17 1.62
CA THR A 98 -5.52 -17.65 1.15
C THR A 98 -4.94 -18.50 0.03
N ASN A 99 -3.99 -17.95 -0.72
CA ASN A 99 -3.44 -18.57 -1.91
C ASN A 99 -2.88 -19.97 -1.62
N HIS A 100 -2.10 -20.10 -0.54
CA HIS A 100 -1.50 -21.39 -0.16
C HIS A 100 -2.54 -22.46 0.26
N LYS A 101 -3.71 -22.05 0.74
CA LYS A 101 -4.81 -22.98 1.04
C LYS A 101 -5.48 -23.53 -0.22
N VAL A 102 -5.49 -22.75 -1.31
CA VAL A 102 -6.14 -23.15 -2.58
C VAL A 102 -5.17 -23.93 -3.49
N PHE A 103 -3.91 -23.46 -3.59
CA PHE A 103 -2.94 -23.96 -4.57
C PHE A 103 -1.77 -24.73 -3.94
N GLY A 104 -1.64 -24.69 -2.60
CA GLY A 104 -0.49 -25.23 -1.89
C GLY A 104 0.66 -24.21 -1.75
N GLU A 105 1.55 -24.46 -0.78
CA GLU A 105 2.60 -23.51 -0.37
C GLU A 105 3.59 -23.20 -1.50
N ALA A 106 4.06 -24.23 -2.21
CA ALA A 106 5.04 -24.07 -3.29
C ALA A 106 4.48 -23.21 -4.45
N GLN A 107 3.20 -23.42 -4.83
CA GLN A 107 2.58 -22.63 -5.89
C GLN A 107 2.30 -21.20 -5.42
N ALA A 108 1.91 -20.99 -4.17
CA ALA A 108 1.72 -19.66 -3.60
C ALA A 108 3.05 -18.88 -3.55
N LEU A 109 4.14 -19.53 -3.11
CA LEU A 109 5.47 -18.92 -3.12
C LEU A 109 5.87 -18.47 -4.53
N LEU A 110 5.77 -19.36 -5.52
CA LEU A 110 6.11 -19.05 -6.91
C LEU A 110 5.19 -18.00 -7.53
N ALA A 111 3.90 -17.97 -7.15
CA ALA A 111 2.96 -16.94 -7.61
C ALA A 111 3.35 -15.55 -7.09
N GLY A 112 3.79 -15.45 -5.84
CA GLY A 112 4.33 -14.22 -5.27
C GLY A 112 5.60 -13.76 -6.00
N ASP A 113 6.60 -14.65 -6.18
CA ASP A 113 7.84 -14.36 -6.92
C ASP A 113 7.56 -13.90 -8.36
N SER A 114 6.60 -14.56 -9.00
CA SER A 114 6.20 -14.21 -10.37
C SER A 114 5.52 -12.86 -10.47
N LEU A 115 4.61 -12.53 -9.54
CA LEU A 115 4.00 -11.20 -9.47
C LEU A 115 5.02 -10.10 -9.21
N LEU A 116 5.96 -10.33 -8.29
CA LEU A 116 7.05 -9.39 -8.02
C LEU A 116 7.88 -9.13 -9.29
N THR A 117 8.29 -10.18 -9.98
CA THR A 117 9.08 -10.05 -11.22
C THR A 117 8.27 -9.41 -12.34
N TYR A 118 7.02 -9.82 -12.49
CA TYR A 118 6.13 -9.30 -13.53
C TYR A 118 5.78 -7.83 -13.35
N ALA A 119 5.74 -7.34 -12.12
CA ALA A 119 5.57 -5.91 -11.83
C ALA A 119 6.65 -5.05 -12.51
N PHE A 120 7.91 -5.47 -12.45
CA PHE A 120 9.01 -4.77 -13.12
C PHE A 120 8.91 -4.85 -14.64
N TYR A 121 8.47 -5.99 -15.19
CA TYR A 121 8.18 -6.10 -16.62
C TYR A 121 7.10 -5.10 -17.05
N VAL A 122 5.95 -5.06 -16.35
CA VAL A 122 4.86 -4.12 -16.66
C VAL A 122 5.31 -2.66 -16.56
N ALA A 123 6.09 -2.31 -15.54
CA ALA A 123 6.62 -0.95 -15.40
C ALA A 123 7.63 -0.61 -16.52
N SER A 124 8.49 -1.56 -16.91
CA SER A 124 9.55 -1.34 -17.92
C SER A 124 9.01 -1.23 -19.32
N THR A 125 7.83 -1.79 -19.60
CA THR A 125 7.19 -1.76 -20.93
C THR A 125 6.21 -0.59 -21.11
N ASN A 126 6.18 0.37 -20.18
CA ASN A 126 5.35 1.56 -20.31
C ASN A 126 5.91 2.53 -21.35
N ASP A 127 5.45 2.40 -22.58
CA ASP A 127 5.83 3.20 -23.75
C ASP A 127 5.12 4.57 -23.85
N LYS A 128 4.24 4.89 -22.89
CA LYS A 128 3.47 6.14 -22.84
C LYS A 128 4.18 7.27 -22.11
N VAL A 129 5.31 6.97 -21.47
CA VAL A 129 6.16 7.93 -20.74
C VAL A 129 7.59 7.89 -21.28
N SER A 130 8.43 8.83 -20.85
CA SER A 130 9.85 8.84 -21.27
C SER A 130 10.63 7.69 -20.62
N ASP A 131 11.73 7.26 -21.28
CA ASP A 131 12.67 6.27 -20.72
C ASP A 131 13.21 6.71 -19.34
N LYS A 132 13.37 8.02 -19.14
CA LYS A 132 13.77 8.58 -17.84
C LYS A 132 12.70 8.29 -16.77
N SER A 133 11.43 8.50 -17.08
CA SER A 133 10.31 8.21 -16.17
C SER A 133 10.22 6.71 -15.86
N VAL A 134 10.39 5.84 -16.86
CA VAL A 134 10.45 4.38 -16.67
C VAL A 134 11.59 4.01 -15.72
N ARG A 135 12.80 4.54 -15.95
CA ARG A 135 13.97 4.27 -15.10
C ARG A 135 13.76 4.73 -13.66
N LEU A 136 13.14 5.90 -13.45
CA LEU A 136 12.81 6.42 -12.12
C LEU A 136 11.75 5.55 -11.45
N ALA A 137 10.73 5.11 -12.18
CA ALA A 137 9.70 4.22 -11.67
C ALA A 137 10.26 2.86 -11.22
N ILE A 138 11.12 2.23 -12.03
CA ILE A 138 11.78 0.97 -11.68
C ILE A 138 12.66 1.13 -10.44
N LYS A 139 13.46 2.22 -10.37
CA LYS A 139 14.26 2.53 -9.19
C LYS A 139 13.37 2.65 -7.95
N CYS A 140 12.28 3.41 -8.05
CA CYS A 140 11.32 3.66 -6.97
C CYS A 140 10.68 2.34 -6.48
N LEU A 141 10.16 1.51 -7.41
CA LEU A 141 9.59 0.20 -7.09
C LEU A 141 10.60 -0.69 -6.37
N SER A 142 11.85 -0.75 -6.87
CA SER A 142 12.90 -1.60 -6.29
C SER A 142 13.30 -1.16 -4.88
N GLU A 143 13.43 0.15 -4.66
CA GLU A 143 13.83 0.72 -3.38
C GLU A 143 12.75 0.50 -2.31
N TYR A 144 11.50 0.86 -2.62
CA TYR A 144 10.42 0.82 -1.63
C TYR A 144 9.77 -0.55 -1.44
N ALA A 145 9.88 -1.47 -2.38
CA ALA A 145 9.48 -2.86 -2.18
C ALA A 145 10.58 -3.70 -1.49
N GLY A 146 11.84 -3.31 -1.66
CA GLY A 146 13.02 -4.08 -1.26
C GLY A 146 13.39 -3.98 0.22
N TYR A 147 14.65 -4.33 0.51
CA TYR A 147 15.22 -4.37 1.87
C TYR A 147 15.22 -3.00 2.57
N ALA A 148 15.32 -1.91 1.82
CA ALA A 148 15.27 -0.54 2.33
C ALA A 148 13.83 0.00 2.49
N GLY A 149 12.81 -0.80 2.19
CA GLY A 149 11.40 -0.47 2.24
C GLY A 149 10.56 -1.58 2.87
N MET A 150 9.50 -2.00 2.15
CA MET A 150 8.48 -2.91 2.66
C MET A 150 9.05 -4.24 3.17
N ALA A 151 9.94 -4.91 2.43
CA ALA A 151 10.52 -6.17 2.85
C ALA A 151 11.37 -6.02 4.13
N GLY A 152 12.14 -4.92 4.25
CA GLY A 152 12.86 -4.59 5.48
C GLY A 152 11.93 -4.31 6.65
N GLY A 153 10.82 -3.61 6.42
CA GLY A 153 9.80 -3.38 7.43
C GLY A 153 9.13 -4.68 7.90
N GLN A 154 8.85 -5.60 6.98
CA GLN A 154 8.29 -6.91 7.29
C GLN A 154 9.26 -7.76 8.14
N MET A 155 10.55 -7.71 7.85
CA MET A 155 11.56 -8.40 8.67
C MET A 155 11.57 -7.88 10.12
N ILE A 156 11.43 -6.56 10.32
CA ILE A 156 11.33 -5.97 11.66
C ILE A 156 10.02 -6.39 12.35
N ASP A 157 8.91 -6.44 11.61
CA ASP A 157 7.59 -6.84 12.14
C ASP A 157 7.58 -8.30 12.64
N LEU A 158 8.22 -9.21 11.91
CA LEU A 158 8.37 -10.62 12.32
C LEU A 158 9.11 -10.78 13.65
N ASP A 159 10.09 -9.92 13.91
CA ASP A 159 10.88 -9.90 15.14
C ASP A 159 10.34 -8.93 16.21
N SER A 160 9.17 -8.32 15.98
CA SER A 160 8.67 -7.18 16.75
C SER A 160 8.41 -7.49 18.23
N GLY A 161 8.05 -8.72 18.56
CA GLY A 161 7.83 -9.15 19.94
C GLY A 161 9.06 -8.97 20.85
N ASN A 162 10.27 -9.13 20.28
CA ASN A 162 11.54 -9.10 21.01
C ASN A 162 12.36 -7.81 20.80
N ASN A 163 12.24 -7.19 19.63
CA ASN A 163 13.18 -6.17 19.17
C ASN A 163 12.62 -4.74 19.14
N ILE A 164 11.30 -4.56 19.18
CA ILE A 164 10.70 -3.21 19.25
C ILE A 164 10.54 -2.83 20.73
N THR A 165 11.42 -1.95 21.19
CA THR A 165 11.50 -1.51 22.60
C THR A 165 10.97 -0.08 22.83
N SER A 166 10.79 0.69 21.75
CA SER A 166 10.34 2.08 21.81
C SER A 166 9.30 2.40 20.74
N TYR A 167 8.52 3.45 20.97
CA TYR A 167 7.56 3.95 19.99
C TYR A 167 8.25 4.42 18.69
N GLU A 168 9.45 4.99 18.78
CA GLU A 168 10.20 5.43 17.59
C GLU A 168 10.62 4.24 16.71
N GLU A 169 11.00 3.11 17.30
CA GLU A 169 11.28 1.88 16.55
C GLU A 169 10.02 1.33 15.88
N LEU A 170 8.88 1.37 16.58
CA LEU A 170 7.58 1.00 16.02
C LEU A 170 7.21 1.90 14.83
N LYS A 171 7.36 3.22 14.97
CA LYS A 171 7.14 4.18 13.88
C LYS A 171 8.03 3.89 12.67
N ARG A 172 9.30 3.58 12.92
CA ARG A 172 10.23 3.21 11.84
C ARG A 172 9.77 1.94 11.12
N MET A 173 9.31 0.94 11.83
CA MET A 173 8.74 -0.28 11.23
C MET A 173 7.51 0.04 10.39
N HIS A 174 6.57 0.85 10.89
CA HIS A 174 5.39 1.29 10.14
C HIS A 174 5.75 2.11 8.89
N ALA A 175 6.77 2.98 9.00
CA ALA A 175 7.26 3.75 7.86
C ALA A 175 7.81 2.84 6.75
N LEU A 176 8.54 1.80 7.10
CA LEU A 176 9.07 0.84 6.14
C LEU A 176 7.99 -0.12 5.62
N LYS A 177 7.26 -0.81 6.50
CA LYS A 177 6.28 -1.84 6.11
C LYS A 177 5.09 -1.26 5.33
N THR A 178 4.56 -0.12 5.79
CA THR A 178 3.31 0.44 5.28
C THR A 178 3.52 1.70 4.44
N SER A 179 4.24 2.71 4.99
CA SER A 179 4.38 4.00 4.29
C SER A 179 5.26 3.92 3.06
N ALA A 180 6.22 2.98 2.99
CA ALA A 180 7.10 2.85 1.84
C ALA A 180 6.35 2.65 0.50
N LEU A 181 5.35 1.77 0.45
CA LEU A 181 4.55 1.59 -0.76
C LEU A 181 3.57 2.75 -1.02
N ILE A 182 3.17 3.52 -0.01
CA ILE A 182 2.39 4.75 -0.21
C ILE A 182 3.29 5.85 -0.80
N LYS A 183 4.53 5.95 -0.33
CA LYS A 183 5.57 6.83 -0.87
C LYS A 183 5.86 6.48 -2.33
N CYS A 184 6.06 5.19 -2.61
CA CYS A 184 6.21 4.68 -3.96
C CYS A 184 5.01 5.09 -4.85
N ALA A 185 3.77 4.96 -4.37
CA ALA A 185 2.59 5.36 -5.12
C ALA A 185 2.61 6.85 -5.51
N CYS A 186 2.94 7.74 -4.56
CA CYS A 186 3.03 9.17 -4.84
C CYS A 186 4.11 9.48 -5.89
N LEU A 187 5.30 8.91 -5.74
CA LEU A 187 6.41 9.15 -6.66
C LEU A 187 6.15 8.58 -8.06
N LEU A 188 5.53 7.39 -8.16
CA LEU A 188 5.15 6.80 -9.45
C LEU A 188 4.16 7.67 -10.22
N GLY A 189 3.15 8.23 -9.53
CA GLY A 189 2.22 9.18 -10.13
C GLY A 189 2.92 10.44 -10.64
N TYR A 190 3.85 10.97 -9.85
CA TYR A 190 4.63 12.15 -10.23
C TYR A 190 5.56 11.88 -11.41
N TYR A 191 6.29 10.74 -11.40
CA TYR A 191 7.18 10.36 -12.51
C TYR A 191 6.43 10.07 -13.82
N ALA A 192 5.18 9.58 -13.74
CA ALA A 192 4.34 9.45 -14.92
C ALA A 192 3.86 10.80 -15.48
N ALA A 193 3.75 11.83 -14.63
CA ALA A 193 3.27 13.15 -15.01
C ALA A 193 4.39 14.11 -15.45
N CYS A 194 5.63 13.91 -15.00
CA CYS A 194 6.71 14.87 -15.15
C CYS A 194 8.01 14.23 -15.63
N ASP A 195 8.48 14.62 -16.80
CA ASP A 195 9.76 14.13 -17.38
C ASP A 195 11.00 14.71 -16.67
N THR A 196 10.84 15.81 -15.95
CA THR A 196 11.91 16.49 -15.22
C THR A 196 11.48 16.74 -13.77
N PRO A 197 11.31 15.66 -12.97
CA PRO A 197 10.90 15.82 -11.57
C PRO A 197 11.95 16.63 -10.80
N ASP A 198 11.46 17.47 -9.89
CA ASP A 198 12.28 18.26 -8.99
C ASP A 198 12.26 17.69 -7.57
N ILE A 199 13.36 17.92 -6.84
CA ILE A 199 13.57 17.33 -5.51
C ILE A 199 12.64 17.92 -4.43
N GLU A 200 12.18 19.16 -4.59
CA GLU A 200 11.29 19.79 -3.62
C GLU A 200 9.92 19.13 -3.65
N THR A 201 9.38 18.90 -4.83
CA THR A 201 8.11 18.15 -5.03
C THR A 201 8.24 16.70 -4.56
N GLU A 202 9.35 16.01 -4.89
CA GLU A 202 9.60 14.65 -4.40
C GLU A 202 9.61 14.61 -2.86
N ASN A 203 10.28 15.53 -2.20
CA ASN A 203 10.33 15.61 -0.75
C ASN A 203 8.96 15.88 -0.12
N ALA A 204 8.17 16.79 -0.69
CA ALA A 204 6.80 17.05 -0.22
C ALA A 204 5.91 15.82 -0.33
N LEU A 205 5.97 15.09 -1.45
CA LEU A 205 5.24 13.82 -1.65
C LEU A 205 5.72 12.74 -0.67
N CYS A 206 7.01 12.68 -0.38
CA CYS A 206 7.57 11.77 0.63
C CYS A 206 7.05 12.10 2.04
N ILE A 207 7.03 13.37 2.43
CA ILE A 207 6.49 13.81 3.74
C ILE A 207 4.99 13.53 3.82
N PHE A 208 4.22 13.86 2.78
CA PHE A 208 2.79 13.54 2.70
C PHE A 208 2.53 12.05 2.92
N SER A 209 3.18 11.21 2.13
CA SER A 209 2.94 9.76 2.13
C SER A 209 3.38 9.07 3.42
N GLU A 210 4.51 9.48 4.01
CA GLU A 210 5.01 8.92 5.25
C GLU A 210 4.08 9.22 6.42
N ASN A 211 3.65 10.48 6.55
CA ASN A 211 2.73 10.87 7.61
C ASN A 211 1.38 10.17 7.48
N ILE A 212 0.82 10.05 6.26
CA ILE A 212 -0.45 9.32 6.04
C ILE A 212 -0.29 7.83 6.33
N GLY A 213 0.82 7.20 5.94
CA GLY A 213 1.03 5.77 6.17
C GLY A 213 1.17 5.43 7.65
N ILE A 214 1.88 6.26 8.42
CA ILE A 214 2.00 6.09 9.88
C ILE A 214 0.65 6.36 10.56
N ALA A 215 -0.04 7.45 10.20
CA ALA A 215 -1.37 7.77 10.75
C ALA A 215 -2.38 6.65 10.47
N PHE A 216 -2.33 6.07 9.27
CA PHE A 216 -3.18 4.95 8.88
C PHE A 216 -2.94 3.73 9.79
N GLN A 217 -1.68 3.39 10.10
CA GLN A 217 -1.36 2.25 10.94
C GLN A 217 -1.78 2.49 12.40
N ILE A 218 -1.52 3.67 12.96
CA ILE A 218 -1.97 4.02 14.31
C ILE A 218 -3.51 3.95 14.38
N ARG A 219 -4.21 4.40 13.34
CA ARG A 219 -5.67 4.31 13.27
C ARG A 219 -6.17 2.87 13.24
N ASP A 220 -5.48 1.97 12.52
CA ASP A 220 -5.79 0.54 12.55
C ASP A 220 -5.65 -0.02 13.96
N ASP A 221 -4.55 0.24 14.66
CA ASP A 221 -4.34 -0.20 16.04
C ASP A 221 -5.47 0.27 16.98
N ILE A 222 -5.94 1.53 16.80
CA ILE A 222 -7.08 2.06 17.57
C ILE A 222 -8.36 1.31 17.24
N LEU A 223 -8.65 1.09 15.95
CA LEU A 223 -9.88 0.42 15.52
C LEU A 223 -9.94 -1.03 16.00
N ASP A 224 -8.84 -1.76 15.90
CA ASP A 224 -8.76 -3.14 16.36
C ASP A 224 -9.05 -3.25 17.87
N LYS A 225 -8.52 -2.33 18.66
CA LYS A 225 -8.78 -2.31 20.14
C LYS A 225 -10.21 -1.92 20.48
N ILE A 226 -10.83 -1.01 19.73
CA ILE A 226 -12.22 -0.58 19.99
C ILE A 226 -13.21 -1.66 19.53
N SER A 227 -12.96 -2.29 18.39
CA SER A 227 -13.81 -3.35 17.84
C SER A 227 -13.85 -4.57 18.74
N ASP A 228 -12.75 -4.91 19.42
CA ASP A 228 -12.68 -6.00 20.39
C ASP A 228 -13.60 -5.75 21.60
N LYS A 229 -13.85 -4.49 21.99
CA LYS A 229 -14.75 -4.13 23.10
C LYS A 229 -16.23 -4.20 22.72
N GLU A 230 -16.57 -3.92 21.46
CA GLU A 230 -17.96 -3.93 20.97
C GLU A 230 -18.40 -5.32 20.49
N THR A 231 -17.45 -6.19 20.16
CA THR A 231 -17.70 -7.52 19.54
C THR A 231 -17.49 -8.66 20.55
N LEU A 232 -17.90 -8.53 21.79
CA LEU A 232 -17.94 -9.60 22.79
C LEU A 232 -18.79 -10.81 22.31
N GLY A 233 -18.28 -11.53 21.31
CA GLY A 233 -18.95 -12.70 20.71
C GLY A 233 -18.14 -13.46 19.67
N LYS A 234 -17.01 -12.94 19.15
CA LYS A 234 -16.15 -13.66 18.17
C LYS A 234 -14.67 -13.40 18.40
N ASN A 235 -13.94 -14.49 18.57
CA ASN A 235 -12.48 -14.67 18.60
C ASN A 235 -11.63 -13.40 18.79
N ILE A 236 -11.29 -13.14 20.03
CA ILE A 236 -10.40 -12.09 20.52
C ILE A 236 -8.99 -12.28 19.93
N GLY A 237 -8.44 -11.19 19.33
CA GLY A 237 -7.00 -10.94 19.31
C GLY A 237 -6.14 -11.80 18.40
N SER A 238 -6.05 -11.51 17.08
CA SER A 238 -4.93 -12.00 16.29
C SER A 238 -3.61 -11.39 16.79
N ASP A 239 -3.58 -10.12 17.17
CA ASP A 239 -2.39 -9.42 17.66
C ASP A 239 -2.01 -9.79 19.10
N GLU A 240 -2.98 -10.02 19.98
CA GLU A 240 -2.69 -10.57 21.32
C GLU A 240 -2.18 -12.02 21.27
N LYS A 241 -2.63 -12.83 20.29
CA LYS A 241 -2.08 -14.17 20.06
C LYS A 241 -0.63 -14.16 19.58
N ASN A 242 -0.25 -13.14 18.80
CA ASN A 242 1.08 -13.04 18.20
C ASN A 242 2.04 -12.16 19.01
N GLN A 243 1.64 -11.62 20.18
CA GLN A 243 2.44 -10.71 21.03
C GLN A 243 3.01 -9.50 20.25
N LYS A 244 2.37 -9.08 19.14
CA LYS A 244 2.83 -7.95 18.34
C LYS A 244 2.69 -6.65 19.13
N LYS A 245 3.72 -5.79 19.04
CA LYS A 245 3.68 -4.44 19.60
C LYS A 245 2.86 -3.53 18.69
N THR A 246 1.91 -2.81 19.26
CA THR A 246 1.08 -1.80 18.58
C THR A 246 1.34 -0.41 19.17
N SER A 247 0.86 0.63 18.53
CA SER A 247 0.97 2.00 19.05
C SER A 247 0.37 2.13 20.46
N LEU A 248 -0.68 1.34 20.76
CA LEU A 248 -1.33 1.30 22.07
C LEU A 248 -0.51 0.57 23.14
N SER A 249 0.60 -0.07 22.78
CA SER A 249 1.57 -0.59 23.75
C SER A 249 2.41 0.52 24.37
N TYR A 250 2.46 1.70 23.76
CA TYR A 250 3.32 2.82 24.15
C TYR A 250 2.55 4.08 24.56
N MET A 251 1.26 4.19 24.22
CA MET A 251 0.46 5.38 24.50
C MET A 251 -1.02 5.04 24.71
N SER A 252 -1.78 5.98 25.31
CA SER A 252 -3.24 5.84 25.45
C SER A 252 -3.94 6.06 24.10
N ILE A 253 -5.20 5.60 23.99
CA ILE A 253 -6.03 5.82 22.78
C ILE A 253 -6.16 7.32 22.48
N GLU A 254 -6.31 8.16 23.49
CA GLU A 254 -6.43 9.62 23.32
C GLU A 254 -5.12 10.24 22.80
N ALA A 255 -3.96 9.75 23.26
CA ALA A 255 -2.67 10.19 22.74
C ALA A 255 -2.44 9.71 21.31
N ALA A 256 -2.80 8.46 21.00
CA ALA A 256 -2.74 7.89 19.66
C ALA A 256 -3.63 8.68 18.68
N GLN A 257 -4.85 9.05 19.08
CA GLN A 257 -5.74 9.87 18.23
C GLN A 257 -5.14 11.25 17.97
N LYS A 258 -4.53 11.92 18.96
CA LYS A 258 -3.84 13.19 18.77
C LYS A 258 -2.66 13.08 17.82
N GLU A 259 -1.91 11.99 17.89
CA GLU A 259 -0.80 11.73 16.96
C GLU A 259 -1.31 11.52 15.53
N VAL A 260 -2.40 10.76 15.34
CA VAL A 260 -3.10 10.59 14.06
C VAL A 260 -3.49 11.94 13.48
N ASP A 261 -4.12 12.81 14.27
CA ASP A 261 -4.56 14.14 13.82
C ASP A 261 -3.37 15.02 13.44
N SER A 262 -2.28 14.98 14.24
CA SER A 262 -1.06 15.74 13.99
C SER A 262 -0.38 15.32 12.68
N LEU A 263 -0.20 14.01 12.47
CA LEU A 263 0.41 13.46 11.26
C LEU A 263 -0.45 13.77 10.02
N THR A 264 -1.78 13.63 10.13
CA THR A 264 -2.71 13.94 9.04
C THR A 264 -2.64 15.43 8.65
N ASN A 265 -2.60 16.33 9.64
CA ASN A 265 -2.51 17.76 9.37
C ASN A 265 -1.17 18.12 8.70
N LYS A 266 -0.04 17.53 9.13
CA LYS A 266 1.26 17.71 8.47
C LYS A 266 1.23 17.23 7.02
N ALA A 267 0.64 16.08 6.76
CA ALA A 267 0.50 15.56 5.41
C ALA A 267 -0.33 16.51 4.53
N ILE A 268 -1.47 17.00 5.03
CA ILE A 268 -2.33 17.94 4.31
C ILE A 268 -1.61 19.27 4.05
N GLU A 269 -0.85 19.78 5.01
CA GLU A 269 -0.05 21.00 4.84
C GLU A 269 0.95 20.85 3.68
N GLU A 270 1.65 19.72 3.60
CA GLU A 270 2.61 19.47 2.53
C GLU A 270 1.94 19.40 1.14
N ILE A 271 0.86 18.63 1.00
CA ILE A 271 0.23 18.46 -0.32
C ILE A 271 -0.53 19.71 -0.76
N THR A 272 -1.02 20.55 0.14
CA THR A 272 -1.72 21.80 -0.19
C THR A 272 -0.80 22.89 -0.75
N LYS A 273 0.52 22.68 -0.75
CA LYS A 273 1.45 23.49 -1.53
C LYS A 273 1.21 23.36 -3.05
N TYR A 274 0.60 22.25 -3.48
CA TYR A 274 0.37 21.91 -4.90
C TYR A 274 -1.11 21.88 -5.30
N CYS A 275 -2.03 21.87 -4.35
CA CYS A 275 -3.47 21.82 -4.61
C CYS A 275 -4.27 22.54 -3.52
N LYS A 276 -5.58 22.75 -3.77
CA LYS A 276 -6.47 23.29 -2.77
C LYS A 276 -6.80 22.29 -1.68
N ILE A 277 -7.18 22.77 -0.49
CA ILE A 277 -7.53 21.92 0.67
C ILE A 277 -8.74 20.99 0.42
N ASP A 278 -9.63 21.35 -0.48
CA ASP A 278 -10.80 20.59 -0.90
C ASP A 278 -10.54 19.66 -2.11
N SER A 279 -9.29 19.61 -2.60
CA SER A 279 -8.89 18.69 -3.67
C SER A 279 -8.84 17.24 -3.19
N VAL A 280 -8.75 16.32 -4.13
CA VAL A 280 -8.88 14.86 -3.86
C VAL A 280 -7.90 14.36 -2.82
N LEU A 281 -6.61 14.70 -2.90
CA LEU A 281 -5.59 14.15 -1.99
C LEU A 281 -5.76 14.59 -0.53
N PRO A 282 -5.98 15.89 -0.19
CA PRO A 282 -6.29 16.29 1.18
C PRO A 282 -7.57 15.65 1.72
N VAL A 283 -8.64 15.58 0.91
CA VAL A 283 -9.90 14.91 1.28
C VAL A 283 -9.70 13.42 1.51
N PHE A 284 -8.90 12.77 0.66
CA PHE A 284 -8.54 11.36 0.80
C PHE A 284 -7.72 11.09 2.07
N ALA A 285 -6.77 11.96 2.42
CA ALA A 285 -6.00 11.85 3.64
C ALA A 285 -6.92 11.82 4.87
N LYS A 286 -7.91 12.73 4.95
CA LYS A 286 -8.94 12.72 6.00
C LYS A 286 -9.77 11.45 5.97
N TYR A 287 -10.25 11.04 4.79
CA TYR A 287 -11.06 9.83 4.62
C TYR A 287 -10.37 8.56 5.16
N LEU A 288 -9.06 8.41 4.93
CA LEU A 288 -8.30 7.26 5.42
C LEU A 288 -8.30 7.15 6.95
N ILE A 289 -8.33 8.28 7.63
CA ILE A 289 -8.26 8.38 9.09
C ILE A 289 -9.65 8.33 9.74
N ASP A 290 -10.67 8.90 9.08
CA ASP A 290 -12.04 8.98 9.60
C ASP A 290 -12.84 7.68 9.44
N ARG A 291 -12.25 6.64 8.81
CA ARG A 291 -12.91 5.35 8.64
C ARG A 291 -13.30 4.72 9.98
N LYS A 292 -14.45 4.07 9.99
CA LYS A 292 -15.01 3.37 11.15
C LYS A 292 -14.81 1.86 11.07
N LYS A 293 -14.34 1.36 9.91
CA LYS A 293 -14.05 -0.05 9.61
C LYS A 293 -12.95 -0.16 8.57
#